data_88ef210ff9fee004eeb0478eb7448bd3
#
_entry.id   88ef210ff9fee004eeb0478eb7448bd3
#
_cell.length_a   1.000
_cell.length_b   1.000
_cell.length_c   1.000
_cell.angle_alpha   90.00
_cell.angle_beta   90.00
_cell.angle_gamma   90.00
#
_symmetry.space_group_name_H-M   'P 1'
#
loop_
_entity.id
_entity.type
_entity.pdbx_description
1 polymer ?
#
loop_
_entity_poly.entity_id
_entity_poly.type
_entity_poly.pdbx_seq_one_letter_code
_entity_poly.pdbx_strand_id
1 'polypeptide(L)'
;MKTVLKSALNLIGNTPIIKLQKIVPENSAEVWLKYEAVNPTGSYKDRMAKSVLGNALKRGDVSQGDKVVEYTGGSTGSALAFVSAALGLEFCAVFSDAFSKSKQQTIEAFGADVIVEKSFGKGITPELIQRMKKSINSLTGRKFFLCGSIWLTRCDKVIRAHGK
;
A
#
# COMPACT_ATOMS: atom_id res chain seq x y z
N MET A 1 28.09 17.38 1.67
CA MET A 1 27.48 17.09 2.98
C MET A 1 26.63 15.82 2.89
N LYS A 2 26.81 14.87 3.82
CA LYS A 2 25.90 13.72 3.91
C LYS A 2 24.57 14.19 4.54
N THR A 3 23.47 14.12 3.81
CA THR A 3 22.14 14.46 4.35
C THR A 3 21.68 13.34 5.27
N VAL A 4 21.49 13.63 6.55
CA VAL A 4 20.90 12.69 7.51
C VAL A 4 19.38 12.84 7.45
N LEU A 5 18.67 11.78 7.08
CA LEU A 5 17.21 11.76 7.04
C LEU A 5 16.66 11.43 8.43
N LYS A 6 15.67 12.18 8.89
CA LYS A 6 15.04 12.00 10.22
C LYS A 6 13.99 10.87 10.24
N SER A 7 13.53 10.40 9.08
CA SER A 7 12.51 9.37 8.95
C SER A 7 12.72 8.58 7.66
N ALA A 8 12.41 7.28 7.69
CA ALA A 8 12.38 6.43 6.52
C ALA A 8 11.38 6.93 5.45
N LEU A 9 10.33 7.65 5.86
CA LEU A 9 9.38 8.28 4.93
C LEU A 9 10.02 9.37 4.05
N ASN A 10 11.16 9.91 4.45
CA ASN A 10 11.89 10.90 3.64
C ASN A 10 12.64 10.27 2.45
N LEU A 11 12.74 8.94 2.41
CA LEU A 11 13.25 8.19 1.25
C LEU A 11 12.22 8.10 0.12
N ILE A 12 10.94 8.34 0.41
CA ILE A 12 9.88 8.24 -0.58
C ILE A 12 9.86 9.50 -1.44
N GLY A 13 9.98 9.30 -2.74
CA GLY A 13 9.94 10.39 -3.71
C GLY A 13 11.33 10.87 -4.13
N ASN A 14 11.38 12.03 -4.78
CA ASN A 14 12.61 12.59 -5.36
C ASN A 14 13.38 11.58 -6.23
N THR A 15 12.65 10.68 -6.89
CA THR A 15 13.21 9.62 -7.73
C THR A 15 13.82 10.22 -8.99
N PRO A 16 14.91 9.64 -9.53
CA PRO A 16 15.58 10.18 -10.70
C PRO A 16 14.74 10.06 -11.96
N ILE A 17 15.04 10.91 -12.94
CA ILE A 17 14.55 10.82 -14.31
C ILE A 17 15.72 10.41 -15.18
N ILE A 18 15.52 9.41 -16.04
CA ILE A 18 16.53 8.84 -16.93
C ILE A 18 16.06 9.02 -18.37
N LYS A 19 16.88 9.66 -19.20
CA LYS A 19 16.67 9.71 -20.66
C LYS A 19 17.07 8.36 -21.26
N LEU A 20 16.14 7.70 -21.95
CA LEU A 20 16.44 6.48 -22.69
C LEU A 20 17.22 6.83 -23.97
N GLN A 21 18.28 6.06 -24.23
CA GLN A 21 19.17 6.33 -25.36
C GLN A 21 19.16 5.19 -26.38
N LYS A 22 19.54 3.97 -25.97
CA LYS A 22 19.82 2.87 -26.91
C LYS A 22 18.59 2.16 -27.47
N ILE A 23 17.46 2.18 -26.74
CA ILE A 23 16.23 1.46 -27.13
C ILE A 23 15.22 2.35 -27.87
N VAL A 24 15.56 3.63 -28.00
CA VAL A 24 14.73 4.63 -28.68
C VAL A 24 15.26 4.80 -30.10
N PRO A 25 14.45 4.67 -31.16
CA PRO A 25 14.87 4.89 -32.53
C PRO A 25 15.44 6.29 -32.77
N GLU A 26 16.44 6.44 -33.64
CA GLU A 26 17.16 7.69 -33.85
C GLU A 26 16.27 8.87 -34.27
N ASN A 27 15.20 8.60 -35.05
CA ASN A 27 14.28 9.64 -35.54
C ASN A 27 12.96 9.72 -34.75
N SER A 28 12.97 9.35 -33.46
CA SER A 28 11.80 9.38 -32.61
C SER A 28 11.85 10.53 -31.58
N ALA A 29 10.73 10.77 -30.89
CA ALA A 29 10.70 11.69 -29.77
C ALA A 29 11.58 11.20 -28.63
N GLU A 30 12.07 12.12 -27.80
CA GLU A 30 12.80 11.77 -26.59
C GLU A 30 11.90 11.05 -25.59
N VAL A 31 12.38 9.94 -25.02
CA VAL A 31 11.68 9.16 -24.00
C VAL A 31 12.40 9.29 -22.67
N TRP A 32 11.68 9.74 -21.66
CA TRP A 32 12.16 9.91 -20.31
C TRP A 32 11.46 8.95 -19.35
N LEU A 33 12.23 8.23 -18.54
CA LEU A 33 11.76 7.27 -17.56
C LEU A 33 11.86 7.86 -16.17
N LYS A 34 10.74 7.93 -15.46
CA LYS A 34 10.70 8.22 -14.02
C LYS A 34 11.00 6.93 -13.26
N TYR A 35 12.17 6.83 -12.64
CA TYR A 35 12.65 5.59 -12.03
C TYR A 35 12.12 5.41 -10.61
N GLU A 36 10.89 4.94 -10.49
CA GLU A 36 10.17 4.77 -9.20
C GLU A 36 10.61 3.54 -8.39
N ALA A 37 11.42 2.65 -8.96
CA ALA A 37 11.94 1.46 -8.28
C ALA A 37 12.91 1.77 -7.12
N VAL A 38 13.40 3.02 -7.01
CA VAL A 38 14.26 3.46 -5.91
C VAL A 38 13.48 3.88 -4.65
N ASN A 39 12.14 3.91 -4.70
CA ASN A 39 11.36 4.06 -3.48
C ASN A 39 11.59 2.85 -2.53
N PRO A 40 11.40 3.00 -1.21
CA PRO A 40 11.71 1.95 -0.21
C PRO A 40 11.13 0.56 -0.49
N THR A 41 9.90 0.46 -1.02
CA THR A 41 9.31 -0.84 -1.38
C THR A 41 9.46 -1.19 -2.86
N GLY A 42 10.25 -0.41 -3.62
CA GLY A 42 10.48 -0.61 -5.04
C GLY A 42 9.32 -0.18 -5.93
N SER A 43 8.44 0.71 -5.46
CA SER A 43 7.23 1.08 -6.20
C SER A 43 6.80 2.53 -5.97
N TYR A 44 6.17 3.13 -6.98
CA TYR A 44 5.50 4.43 -6.85
C TYR A 44 4.33 4.42 -5.84
N LYS A 45 3.87 3.23 -5.42
CA LYS A 45 2.81 3.07 -4.41
C LYS A 45 3.22 3.63 -3.05
N ASP A 46 4.50 3.73 -2.76
CA ASP A 46 4.99 4.37 -1.54
C ASP A 46 4.53 5.83 -1.43
N ARG A 47 4.50 6.55 -2.55
CA ARG A 47 3.97 7.93 -2.60
C ARG A 47 2.49 7.99 -2.22
N MET A 48 1.70 7.07 -2.76
CA MET A 48 0.28 6.96 -2.46
C MET A 48 0.07 6.65 -0.97
N ALA A 49 0.72 5.62 -0.44
CA ALA A 49 0.60 5.22 0.96
C ALA A 49 1.00 6.36 1.92
N LYS A 50 2.13 7.03 1.65
CA LYS A 50 2.57 8.21 2.42
C LYS A 50 1.54 9.32 2.41
N SER A 51 0.96 9.63 1.25
CA SER A 51 -0.03 10.69 1.12
C SER A 51 -1.33 10.35 1.85
N VAL A 52 -1.85 9.14 1.64
CA VAL A 52 -3.13 8.72 2.23
C VAL A 52 -3.03 8.65 3.75
N LEU A 53 -2.08 7.90 4.29
CA LEU A 53 -1.96 7.70 5.74
C LEU A 53 -1.47 8.96 6.46
N GLY A 54 -0.54 9.71 5.85
CA GLY A 54 -0.08 10.96 6.42
C GLY A 54 -1.19 12.03 6.49
N ASN A 55 -2.06 12.10 5.49
CA ASN A 55 -3.21 13.00 5.53
C ASN A 55 -4.29 12.51 6.50
N ALA A 56 -4.52 11.19 6.60
CA ALA A 56 -5.46 10.62 7.57
C ALA A 56 -5.05 10.94 9.02
N LEU A 57 -3.75 10.82 9.35
CA LEU A 57 -3.21 11.24 10.65
C LEU A 57 -3.40 12.75 10.89
N LYS A 58 -3.10 13.59 9.90
CA LYS A 58 -3.26 15.05 10.03
C LYS A 58 -4.70 15.46 10.26
N ARG A 59 -5.67 14.77 9.67
CA ARG A 59 -7.11 15.04 9.88
C ARG A 59 -7.67 14.43 11.16
N GLY A 60 -6.90 13.56 11.85
CA GLY A 60 -7.38 12.82 13.00
C GLY A 60 -8.32 11.65 12.64
N ASP A 61 -8.34 11.22 11.37
CA ASP A 61 -9.10 10.03 10.94
C ASP A 61 -8.52 8.76 11.56
N VAL A 62 -7.22 8.73 11.76
CA VAL A 62 -6.47 7.69 12.47
C VAL A 62 -5.49 8.31 13.46
N SER A 63 -5.11 7.55 14.48
CA SER A 63 -4.14 7.90 15.52
C SER A 63 -3.08 6.80 15.62
N GLN A 64 -1.95 7.08 16.25
CA GLN A 64 -0.93 6.04 16.52
C GLN A 64 -1.55 4.85 17.26
N GLY A 65 -1.19 3.63 16.82
CA GLY A 65 -1.75 2.38 17.32
C GLY A 65 -3.08 1.97 16.67
N ASP A 66 -3.72 2.84 15.87
CA ASP A 66 -4.92 2.44 15.11
C ASP A 66 -4.54 1.46 13.99
N LYS A 67 -5.46 0.56 13.65
CA LYS A 67 -5.28 -0.45 12.60
C LYS A 67 -5.81 0.04 11.25
N VAL A 68 -4.95 0.00 10.26
CA VAL A 68 -5.28 0.20 8.84
C VAL A 68 -5.54 -1.15 8.19
N VAL A 69 -6.59 -1.27 7.39
CA VAL A 69 -6.92 -2.50 6.67
C VAL A 69 -7.11 -2.21 5.19
N GLU A 70 -6.57 -3.10 4.34
CA GLU A 70 -6.75 -3.02 2.89
C GLU A 70 -6.71 -4.41 2.27
N TYR A 71 -7.56 -4.66 1.23
CA TYR A 71 -7.38 -5.83 0.40
C TYR A 71 -6.41 -5.51 -0.75
N THR A 72 -5.41 -6.35 -0.91
CA THR A 72 -4.30 -6.03 -1.82
C THR A 72 -3.63 -7.28 -2.36
N GLY A 73 -3.11 -7.18 -3.57
CA GLY A 73 -2.38 -8.28 -4.23
C GLY A 73 -0.90 -8.00 -4.45
N GLY A 74 -0.37 -6.86 -3.99
CA GLY A 74 1.02 -6.58 -4.34
C GLY A 74 1.60 -5.30 -3.76
N SER A 75 2.17 -4.46 -4.63
CA SER A 75 2.94 -3.27 -4.23
C SER A 75 2.19 -2.27 -3.36
N THR A 76 0.86 -2.19 -3.49
CA THR A 76 0.02 -1.39 -2.58
C THR A 76 0.14 -1.87 -1.14
N GLY A 77 0.03 -3.19 -0.92
CA GLY A 77 0.17 -3.77 0.42
C GLY A 77 1.55 -3.57 1.01
N SER A 78 2.61 -3.78 0.22
CA SER A 78 4.00 -3.52 0.66
C SER A 78 4.19 -2.06 1.07
N ALA A 79 3.66 -1.13 0.27
CA ALA A 79 3.76 0.30 0.55
C ALA A 79 2.98 0.72 1.80
N LEU A 80 1.75 0.21 1.97
CA LEU A 80 0.94 0.47 3.17
C LEU A 80 1.58 -0.12 4.41
N ALA A 81 2.11 -1.35 4.35
CA ALA A 81 2.81 -1.98 5.46
C ALA A 81 4.03 -1.15 5.91
N PHE A 82 4.89 -0.76 4.96
CA PHE A 82 6.06 0.07 5.23
C PHE A 82 5.69 1.42 5.86
N VAL A 83 4.72 2.14 5.25
CA VAL A 83 4.34 3.47 5.71
C VAL A 83 3.60 3.40 7.06
N SER A 84 2.75 2.39 7.27
CA SER A 84 2.07 2.17 8.56
C SER A 84 3.09 1.95 9.67
N ALA A 85 4.05 1.06 9.47
CA ALA A 85 5.13 0.83 10.44
C ALA A 85 5.90 2.12 10.76
N ALA A 86 6.25 2.92 9.74
CA ALA A 86 6.97 4.18 9.91
C ALA A 86 6.14 5.29 10.60
N LEU A 87 4.82 5.19 10.60
CA LEU A 87 3.88 6.13 11.25
C LEU A 87 3.38 5.63 12.61
N GLY A 88 3.78 4.45 13.07
CA GLY A 88 3.29 3.84 14.32
C GLY A 88 1.83 3.37 14.22
N LEU A 89 1.38 2.97 13.03
CA LEU A 89 0.08 2.37 12.76
C LEU A 89 0.22 0.85 12.62
N GLU A 90 -0.79 0.10 13.03
CA GLU A 90 -0.90 -1.32 12.69
C GLU A 90 -1.43 -1.46 11.26
N PHE A 91 -0.99 -2.48 10.53
CA PHE A 91 -1.53 -2.79 9.21
C PHE A 91 -1.98 -4.24 9.11
N CYS A 92 -3.14 -4.46 8.50
CA CYS A 92 -3.63 -5.79 8.16
C CYS A 92 -3.97 -5.84 6.67
N ALA A 93 -3.30 -6.72 5.94
CA ALA A 93 -3.57 -6.97 4.53
C ALA A 93 -4.51 -8.17 4.38
N VAL A 94 -5.65 -7.98 3.70
CA VAL A 94 -6.40 -9.10 3.16
C VAL A 94 -5.82 -9.43 1.79
N PHE A 95 -5.15 -10.57 1.71
CA PHE A 95 -4.33 -11.03 0.60
C PHE A 95 -4.95 -12.28 -0.06
N SER A 96 -4.38 -12.79 -1.14
CA SER A 96 -4.78 -14.08 -1.69
C SER A 96 -3.59 -14.89 -2.20
N ASP A 97 -3.71 -16.20 -2.16
CA ASP A 97 -2.77 -17.15 -2.76
C ASP A 97 -2.71 -17.09 -4.30
N ALA A 98 -3.61 -16.30 -4.94
CA ALA A 98 -3.51 -15.96 -6.35
C ALA A 98 -2.38 -14.97 -6.66
N PHE A 99 -1.82 -14.30 -5.65
CA PHE A 99 -0.77 -13.32 -5.82
C PHE A 99 0.61 -13.87 -5.43
N SER A 100 1.66 -13.08 -5.70
CA SER A 100 3.03 -13.48 -5.44
C SER A 100 3.33 -13.66 -3.95
N LYS A 101 3.84 -14.85 -3.57
CA LYS A 101 4.26 -15.13 -2.19
C LYS A 101 5.35 -14.17 -1.69
N SER A 102 6.24 -13.71 -2.57
CA SER A 102 7.27 -12.73 -2.19
C SER A 102 6.66 -11.40 -1.74
N LYS A 103 5.52 -10.99 -2.31
CA LYS A 103 4.80 -9.78 -1.87
C LYS A 103 4.15 -9.96 -0.51
N GLN A 104 3.57 -11.14 -0.24
CA GLN A 104 3.09 -11.49 1.09
C GLN A 104 4.22 -11.39 2.12
N GLN A 105 5.35 -12.05 1.86
CA GLN A 105 6.52 -12.02 2.75
C GLN A 105 7.05 -10.61 3.00
N THR A 106 7.03 -9.74 1.97
CA THR A 106 7.41 -8.33 2.13
C THR A 106 6.47 -7.60 3.09
N ILE A 107 5.15 -7.83 2.98
CA ILE A 107 4.13 -7.23 3.86
C ILE A 107 4.35 -7.68 5.30
N GLU A 108 4.54 -8.99 5.51
CA GLU A 108 4.82 -9.60 6.83
C GLU A 108 6.14 -9.10 7.43
N ALA A 109 7.18 -8.91 6.62
CA ALA A 109 8.49 -8.41 7.05
C ALA A 109 8.42 -6.97 7.60
N PHE A 110 7.44 -6.16 7.19
CA PHE A 110 7.17 -4.85 7.79
C PHE A 110 6.29 -4.92 9.05
N GLY A 111 6.01 -6.11 9.58
CA GLY A 111 5.25 -6.32 10.81
C GLY A 111 3.73 -6.27 10.62
N ALA A 112 3.24 -6.38 9.39
CA ALA A 112 1.80 -6.37 9.12
C ALA A 112 1.19 -7.78 9.27
N ASP A 113 -0.05 -7.83 9.75
CA ASP A 113 -0.87 -9.04 9.71
C ASP A 113 -1.32 -9.33 8.26
N VAL A 114 -1.38 -10.61 7.89
CA VAL A 114 -1.88 -11.04 6.58
C VAL A 114 -2.98 -12.09 6.73
N ILE A 115 -4.16 -11.78 6.21
CA ILE A 115 -5.27 -12.72 6.08
C ILE A 115 -5.29 -13.22 4.63
N VAL A 116 -5.17 -14.53 4.41
CA VAL A 116 -5.08 -15.12 3.07
C VAL A 116 -6.41 -15.73 2.66
N GLU A 117 -7.03 -15.15 1.64
CA GLU A 117 -8.19 -15.71 0.96
C GLU A 117 -7.79 -16.70 -0.14
N LYS A 118 -8.42 -17.87 -0.17
CA LYS A 118 -8.12 -18.93 -1.14
C LYS A 118 -8.67 -18.60 -2.52
N SER A 119 -7.82 -18.69 -3.55
CA SER A 119 -8.22 -18.53 -4.96
C SER A 119 -8.78 -19.83 -5.56
N PHE A 120 -8.50 -20.98 -4.92
CA PHE A 120 -8.83 -22.31 -5.43
C PHE A 120 -8.23 -22.59 -6.83
N GLY A 121 -7.06 -21.98 -7.12
CA GLY A 121 -6.38 -22.13 -8.41
C GLY A 121 -7.03 -21.37 -9.58
N LYS A 122 -8.11 -20.60 -9.34
CA LYS A 122 -8.82 -19.85 -10.38
C LYS A 122 -8.22 -18.48 -10.69
N GLY A 123 -7.11 -18.12 -10.04
CA GLY A 123 -6.50 -16.80 -10.19
C GLY A 123 -7.36 -15.69 -9.57
N ILE A 124 -7.24 -14.48 -10.13
CA ILE A 124 -7.96 -13.28 -9.65
C ILE A 124 -9.33 -13.23 -10.32
N THR A 125 -10.39 -13.49 -9.57
CA THR A 125 -11.77 -13.43 -10.04
C THR A 125 -12.60 -12.39 -9.29
N PRO A 126 -13.73 -11.92 -9.84
CA PRO A 126 -14.66 -11.03 -9.13
C PRO A 126 -15.12 -11.60 -7.78
N GLU A 127 -15.37 -12.91 -7.72
CA GLU A 127 -15.80 -13.61 -6.50
C GLU A 127 -14.71 -13.60 -5.43
N LEU A 128 -13.43 -13.78 -5.82
CA LEU A 128 -12.29 -13.66 -4.91
C LEU A 128 -12.24 -12.24 -4.31
N ILE A 129 -12.33 -11.21 -5.14
CA ILE A 129 -12.32 -9.82 -4.69
C ILE A 129 -13.50 -9.54 -3.74
N GLN A 130 -14.68 -10.08 -4.01
CA GLN A 130 -15.83 -9.95 -3.10
C GLN A 130 -15.58 -10.63 -1.75
N ARG A 131 -14.95 -11.82 -1.72
CA ARG A 131 -14.58 -12.49 -0.47
C ARG A 131 -13.56 -11.65 0.32
N MET A 132 -12.51 -11.15 -0.34
CA MET A 132 -11.53 -10.28 0.30
C MET A 132 -12.16 -9.04 0.93
N LYS A 133 -13.13 -8.40 0.25
CA LYS A 133 -13.92 -7.29 0.80
C LYS A 133 -14.78 -7.72 2.00
N LYS A 134 -15.40 -8.89 1.96
CA LYS A 134 -16.18 -9.43 3.08
C LYS A 134 -15.29 -9.71 4.29
N SER A 135 -14.10 -10.25 4.08
CA SER A 135 -13.12 -10.48 5.17
C SER A 135 -12.73 -9.21 5.89
N ILE A 136 -12.59 -8.07 5.17
CA ILE A 136 -12.40 -6.77 5.82
C ILE A 136 -13.59 -6.43 6.72
N ASN A 137 -14.82 -6.59 6.22
CA ASN A 137 -16.03 -6.25 6.96
C ASN A 137 -16.26 -7.15 8.19
N SER A 138 -15.69 -8.36 8.20
CA SER A 138 -15.77 -9.29 9.35
C SER A 138 -14.74 -8.99 10.44
N LEU A 139 -13.77 -8.12 10.20
CA LEU A 139 -12.80 -7.66 11.21
C LEU A 139 -13.49 -6.68 12.18
N THR A 140 -14.54 -7.16 12.86
CA THR A 140 -15.33 -6.35 13.80
C THR A 140 -14.62 -6.20 15.15
N GLY A 141 -14.77 -5.05 15.79
CA GLY A 141 -14.41 -4.82 17.19
C GLY A 141 -13.27 -3.82 17.45
N ARG A 142 -12.59 -3.31 16.44
CA ARG A 142 -11.60 -2.22 16.59
C ARG A 142 -11.84 -1.12 15.56
N LYS A 143 -11.49 0.11 15.92
CA LYS A 143 -11.45 1.22 14.98
C LYS A 143 -10.39 0.92 13.93
N PHE A 144 -10.80 0.79 12.67
CA PHE A 144 -9.86 0.61 11.57
C PHE A 144 -10.17 1.58 10.41
N PHE A 145 -9.13 1.91 9.70
CA PHE A 145 -9.18 2.79 8.53
C PHE A 145 -9.10 1.95 7.26
N LEU A 146 -10.11 2.06 6.40
CA LEU A 146 -10.13 1.42 5.09
C LEU A 146 -9.47 2.34 4.07
N CYS A 147 -8.34 1.93 3.50
CA CYS A 147 -7.55 2.77 2.61
C CYS A 147 -8.18 2.94 1.22
N GLY A 148 -9.06 2.07 0.75
CA GLY A 148 -9.81 2.21 -0.51
C GLY A 148 -8.95 2.48 -1.75
N SER A 149 -7.68 2.09 -1.74
CA SER A 149 -6.65 2.51 -2.71
C SER A 149 -6.81 1.95 -4.13
N ILE A 150 -7.67 0.97 -4.33
CA ILE A 150 -7.84 0.31 -5.64
C ILE A 150 -8.85 1.04 -6.53
N TRP A 151 -9.75 1.84 -5.95
CA TRP A 151 -10.69 2.67 -6.69
C TRP A 151 -10.61 4.10 -6.18
N LEU A 152 -10.07 4.98 -6.98
CA LEU A 152 -9.95 6.43 -6.77
C LEU A 152 -11.32 7.10 -6.66
N THR A 153 -12.00 6.91 -5.53
CA THR A 153 -13.09 7.79 -5.11
C THR A 153 -13.04 7.88 -3.59
N ARG A 154 -12.52 8.99 -3.10
CA ARG A 154 -12.57 9.48 -1.72
C ARG A 154 -12.37 8.41 -0.63
N CYS A 155 -11.25 8.47 0.06
CA CYS A 155 -11.06 7.85 1.38
C CYS A 155 -12.02 8.52 2.39
N ASP A 156 -13.29 8.18 2.36
CA ASP A 156 -14.34 8.84 3.14
C ASP A 156 -14.98 7.93 4.18
N LYS A 157 -14.41 6.76 4.50
CA LYS A 157 -15.02 5.90 5.50
C LYS A 157 -14.05 5.48 6.59
N VAL A 158 -14.00 6.26 7.65
CA VAL A 158 -13.71 5.73 8.99
C VAL A 158 -14.92 4.88 9.37
N ILE A 159 -14.78 3.55 9.33
CA ILE A 159 -15.80 2.67 9.87
C ILE A 159 -15.63 2.68 11.38
N ARG A 160 -16.37 3.55 12.04
CA ARG A 160 -16.52 3.49 13.51
C ARG A 160 -17.45 2.32 13.81
N ALA A 161 -16.92 1.27 14.42
CA ALA A 161 -17.78 0.29 15.09
C ALA A 161 -18.54 1.04 16.19
N HIS A 162 -19.84 1.26 16.01
CA HIS A 162 -20.70 1.70 17.10
C HIS A 162 -20.80 0.53 18.08
N GLY A 163 -20.00 0.58 19.15
CA GLY A 163 -20.27 -0.22 20.33
C GLY A 163 -21.58 0.28 20.94
N LYS A 164 -22.55 -0.61 21.07
CA LYS A 164 -23.57 -0.52 22.12
C LYS A 164 -23.01 -1.09 23.39
#